data_d5072719b12c11d3c2c04190fb8ead0c
#
_entry.id   d5072719b12c11d3c2c04190fb8ead0c
#
_cell.length_a   1.000
_cell.length_b   1.000
_cell.length_c   1.000
_cell.angle_alpha   90.00
_cell.angle_beta   90.00
_cell.angle_gamma   90.00
#
_symmetry.space_group_name_H-M   'P 1'
#
loop_
_entity.id
_entity.type
_entity.pdbx_description
1 polymer ?
#
loop_
_entity_poly.entity_id
_entity_poly.type
_entity_poly.pdbx_seq_one_letter_code
_entity_poly.pdbx_strand_id
1 'polypeptide(L)'
;MAMEDFNEYLLDQKYNIHTCGRSEIKADKHHFPYEATSFSVLQRIVKEGYVKKDTVLVDYGCGRGRVPIFFSKETGCKAIGVEFADGFFQEAVQNVADAEVANLVQIEKIAAEKYLVPEDVDVVYFFNPFSVEIFKKVVNQLLDSYYRKVRPMRILLYYPQAEYIAYLMSVEEVTFEDEIDCSDLFNEDTDRNRVMLFGMY
;
A
#
# COMPACT_ATOMS: atom_id res chain seq x y z
N MET A 1 -12.67 12.74 19.99
CA MET A 1 -11.58 12.46 19.00
C MET A 1 -10.39 12.05 19.82
N ALA A 2 -9.91 10.83 19.66
CA ALA A 2 -8.71 10.35 20.34
C ALA A 2 -7.48 11.18 19.91
N MET A 3 -6.43 11.21 20.72
CA MET A 3 -5.22 12.01 20.40
C MET A 3 -4.56 11.51 19.10
N GLU A 4 -4.64 10.21 18.82
CA GLU A 4 -4.18 9.59 17.57
C GLU A 4 -4.95 10.10 16.36
N ASP A 5 -6.29 10.14 16.42
CA ASP A 5 -7.14 10.70 15.34
C ASP A 5 -6.79 12.15 15.03
N PHE A 6 -6.46 12.94 16.06
CA PHE A 6 -6.09 14.35 15.89
C PHE A 6 -4.75 14.51 15.18
N ASN A 7 -3.76 13.67 15.48
CA ASN A 7 -2.46 13.68 14.81
C ASN A 7 -2.58 13.26 13.32
N GLU A 8 -3.38 12.24 13.03
CA GLU A 8 -3.66 11.79 11.66
C GLU A 8 -4.31 12.92 10.83
N TYR A 9 -5.28 13.64 11.42
CA TYR A 9 -5.93 14.79 10.78
C TYR A 9 -4.95 15.95 10.51
N LEU A 10 -4.06 16.26 11.46
CA LEU A 10 -3.03 17.30 11.27
C LEU A 10 -2.05 16.95 10.14
N LEU A 11 -1.72 15.66 9.99
CA LEU A 11 -0.86 15.20 8.91
C LEU A 11 -1.59 15.21 7.56
N ASP A 12 -2.87 14.85 7.52
CA ASP A 12 -3.70 15.06 6.33
C ASP A 12 -3.67 16.53 5.88
N GLN A 13 -3.84 17.47 6.82
CA GLN A 13 -3.73 18.91 6.51
C GLN A 13 -2.33 19.31 6.03
N LYS A 14 -1.27 18.80 6.65
CA LYS A 14 0.13 19.07 6.23
C LYS A 14 0.37 18.67 4.78
N TYR A 15 -0.20 17.56 4.33
CA TYR A 15 -0.06 17.06 2.96
C TYR A 15 -1.14 17.61 2.01
N ASN A 16 -2.09 18.39 2.52
CA ASN A 16 -3.25 18.91 1.80
C ASN A 16 -4.09 17.79 1.17
N ILE A 17 -4.44 16.78 1.96
CA ILE A 17 -5.25 15.61 1.56
C ILE A 17 -6.38 15.35 2.56
N HIS A 18 -7.34 14.53 2.17
CA HIS A 18 -8.49 14.12 2.98
C HIS A 18 -8.61 12.60 2.97
N THR A 19 -7.82 11.93 3.83
CA THR A 19 -7.75 10.47 3.85
C THR A 19 -8.18 9.86 5.19
N CYS A 20 -8.39 10.67 6.23
CA CYS A 20 -8.81 10.18 7.54
C CYS A 20 -10.22 9.56 7.52
N GLY A 21 -10.44 8.67 8.49
CA GLY A 21 -11.71 8.00 8.74
C GLY A 21 -11.79 6.61 8.13
N ARG A 22 -12.78 5.84 8.62
CA ARG A 22 -13.10 4.49 8.16
C ARG A 22 -14.37 4.52 7.33
N SER A 23 -14.47 3.67 6.32
CA SER A 23 -15.68 3.56 5.48
C SER A 23 -15.98 2.11 5.12
N GLU A 24 -17.23 1.71 5.34
CA GLU A 24 -17.77 0.41 4.92
C GLU A 24 -18.31 0.43 3.47
N ILE A 25 -18.21 1.56 2.78
CA ILE A 25 -18.68 1.69 1.40
C ILE A 25 -17.88 0.75 0.50
N LYS A 26 -18.59 -0.10 -0.26
CA LYS A 26 -18.01 -1.14 -1.13
C LYS A 26 -17.31 -2.30 -0.41
N ALA A 27 -17.40 -2.39 0.93
CA ALA A 27 -17.00 -3.61 1.63
C ALA A 27 -17.97 -4.75 1.26
N ASP A 28 -17.42 -5.90 0.87
CA ASP A 28 -18.15 -7.10 0.54
C ASP A 28 -17.36 -8.36 0.95
N LYS A 29 -17.75 -9.53 0.47
CA LYS A 29 -17.04 -10.79 0.78
C LYS A 29 -15.57 -10.80 0.34
N HIS A 30 -15.19 -9.99 -0.64
CA HIS A 30 -13.87 -10.00 -1.27
C HIS A 30 -13.09 -8.69 -1.09
N HIS A 31 -13.76 -7.60 -0.66
CA HIS A 31 -13.15 -6.28 -0.45
C HIS A 31 -13.41 -5.83 0.99
N PHE A 32 -12.35 -5.46 1.67
CA PHE A 32 -12.43 -5.03 3.06
C PHE A 32 -12.77 -3.55 3.20
N PRO A 33 -13.29 -3.12 4.37
CA PRO A 33 -13.55 -1.71 4.63
C PRO A 33 -12.33 -0.85 4.42
N TYR A 34 -12.55 0.37 3.90
CA TYR A 34 -11.48 1.35 3.81
C TYR A 34 -11.00 1.76 5.21
N GLU A 35 -9.71 1.68 5.40
CA GLU A 35 -8.98 2.20 6.55
C GLU A 35 -7.61 2.71 6.06
N ALA A 36 -7.26 3.94 6.43
CA ALA A 36 -5.99 4.51 6.00
C ALA A 36 -4.83 3.96 6.84
N THR A 37 -3.72 3.61 6.21
CA THR A 37 -2.47 3.31 6.94
C THR A 37 -2.06 4.51 7.78
N SER A 38 -1.73 4.30 9.07
CA SER A 38 -1.24 5.39 9.92
C SER A 38 0.03 6.02 9.35
N PHE A 39 0.11 7.33 9.43
CA PHE A 39 1.32 8.06 9.00
C PHE A 39 2.56 7.64 9.76
N SER A 40 2.43 7.25 11.03
CA SER A 40 3.55 6.75 11.84
C SER A 40 4.17 5.47 11.27
N VAL A 41 3.35 4.55 10.74
CA VAL A 41 3.82 3.36 10.04
C VAL A 41 4.53 3.72 8.73
N LEU A 42 3.94 4.62 7.93
CA LEU A 42 4.55 5.07 6.68
C LEU A 42 5.90 5.77 6.91
N GLN A 43 6.00 6.61 7.96
CA GLN A 43 7.25 7.25 8.38
C GLN A 43 8.31 6.22 8.77
N ARG A 44 7.91 5.14 9.46
CA ARG A 44 8.83 4.05 9.83
C ARG A 44 9.36 3.33 8.60
N ILE A 45 8.52 2.98 7.62
CA ILE A 45 8.93 2.38 6.36
C ILE A 45 9.96 3.25 5.62
N VAL A 46 9.74 4.58 5.58
CA VAL A 46 10.69 5.53 4.98
C VAL A 46 12.03 5.52 5.73
N LYS A 47 11.99 5.54 7.07
CA LYS A 47 13.19 5.52 7.92
C LYS A 47 14.04 4.27 7.71
N GLU A 48 13.41 3.11 7.53
CA GLU A 48 14.10 1.84 7.23
C GLU A 48 14.67 1.80 5.79
N GLY A 49 14.30 2.77 4.95
CA GLY A 49 14.90 2.95 3.63
C GLY A 49 14.40 1.98 2.54
N TYR A 50 13.23 1.37 2.73
CA TYR A 50 12.64 0.48 1.73
C TYR A 50 11.99 1.22 0.56
N VAL A 51 11.59 2.48 0.76
CA VAL A 51 11.08 3.37 -0.31
C VAL A 51 12.01 4.56 -0.44
N LYS A 52 12.58 4.76 -1.64
CA LYS A 52 13.58 5.79 -1.96
C LYS A 52 13.16 6.56 -3.21
N LYS A 53 13.90 7.61 -3.55
CA LYS A 53 13.64 8.45 -4.72
C LYS A 53 13.52 7.69 -6.03
N ASP A 54 14.32 6.65 -6.20
CA ASP A 54 14.35 5.86 -7.45
C ASP A 54 13.33 4.71 -7.46
N THR A 55 12.56 4.56 -6.38
CA THR A 55 11.50 3.54 -6.25
C THR A 55 10.33 3.85 -7.17
N VAL A 56 9.81 2.81 -7.81
CA VAL A 56 8.48 2.81 -8.44
C VAL A 56 7.57 1.90 -7.61
N LEU A 57 6.65 2.50 -6.89
CA LEU A 57 5.76 1.82 -5.95
C LEU A 57 4.37 1.60 -6.53
N VAL A 58 3.77 0.44 -6.25
CA VAL A 58 2.34 0.20 -6.45
C VAL A 58 1.66 -0.03 -5.10
N ASP A 59 0.60 0.71 -4.82
CA ASP A 59 -0.28 0.52 -3.66
C ASP A 59 -1.60 -0.10 -4.12
N TYR A 60 -1.86 -1.34 -3.71
CA TYR A 60 -3.07 -2.07 -4.08
C TYR A 60 -4.20 -1.85 -3.07
N GLY A 61 -5.33 -1.35 -3.57
CA GLY A 61 -6.44 -0.88 -2.73
C GLY A 61 -6.09 0.46 -2.09
N CYS A 62 -5.57 1.39 -2.88
CA CYS A 62 -5.04 2.65 -2.36
C CYS A 62 -6.11 3.56 -1.71
N GLY A 63 -7.39 3.20 -1.82
CA GLY A 63 -8.48 3.96 -1.24
C GLY A 63 -8.44 5.43 -1.68
N ARG A 64 -8.26 6.33 -0.72
CA ARG A 64 -8.15 7.79 -0.94
C ARG A 64 -6.75 8.26 -1.31
N GLY A 65 -5.80 7.35 -1.54
CA GLY A 65 -4.46 7.67 -2.06
C GLY A 65 -3.43 8.12 -1.02
N ARG A 66 -3.63 7.91 0.29
CA ARG A 66 -2.68 8.31 1.34
C ARG A 66 -1.28 7.78 1.09
N VAL A 67 -1.15 6.47 0.89
CA VAL A 67 0.14 5.78 0.78
C VAL A 67 0.97 6.29 -0.40
N PRO A 68 0.45 6.31 -1.65
CA PRO A 68 1.23 6.79 -2.78
C PRO A 68 1.59 8.29 -2.67
N ILE A 69 0.67 9.13 -2.15
CA ILE A 69 0.93 10.55 -1.96
C ILE A 69 2.02 10.76 -0.90
N PHE A 70 1.91 10.10 0.25
CA PHE A 70 2.87 10.23 1.35
C PHE A 70 4.28 9.84 0.89
N PHE A 71 4.46 8.65 0.30
CA PHE A 71 5.77 8.21 -0.13
C PHE A 71 6.38 9.13 -1.19
N SER A 72 5.58 9.60 -2.15
CA SER A 72 6.06 10.54 -3.18
C SER A 72 6.47 11.88 -2.58
N LYS A 73 5.73 12.42 -1.59
CA LYS A 73 6.09 13.67 -0.89
C LYS A 73 7.38 13.53 -0.08
N GLU A 74 7.53 12.43 0.65
CA GLU A 74 8.67 12.27 1.59
C GLU A 74 9.96 11.81 0.87
N THR A 75 9.86 11.03 -0.20
CA THR A 75 11.03 10.42 -0.85
C THR A 75 11.30 10.93 -2.27
N GLY A 76 10.29 11.48 -2.93
CA GLY A 76 10.35 11.82 -4.36
C GLY A 76 10.19 10.61 -5.27
N CYS A 77 9.74 9.46 -4.77
CA CYS A 77 9.50 8.25 -5.55
C CYS A 77 8.32 8.42 -6.52
N LYS A 78 8.27 7.59 -7.54
CA LYS A 78 7.05 7.41 -8.34
C LYS A 78 6.13 6.42 -7.65
N ALA A 79 4.83 6.69 -7.66
CA ALA A 79 3.85 5.79 -7.06
C ALA A 79 2.59 5.66 -7.91
N ILE A 80 2.01 4.46 -7.90
CA ILE A 80 0.78 4.12 -8.58
C ILE A 80 -0.19 3.58 -7.54
N GLY A 81 -1.36 4.22 -7.41
CA GLY A 81 -2.47 3.70 -6.60
C GLY A 81 -3.44 2.93 -7.47
N VAL A 82 -3.75 1.69 -7.09
CA VAL A 82 -4.76 0.86 -7.77
C VAL A 82 -6.02 0.83 -6.93
N GLU A 83 -7.14 1.32 -7.48
CA GLU A 83 -8.42 1.39 -6.80
C GLU A 83 -9.58 1.06 -7.76
N PHE A 84 -10.50 0.19 -7.35
CA PHE A 84 -11.63 -0.21 -8.20
C PHE A 84 -12.92 0.56 -7.91
N ALA A 85 -13.08 1.07 -6.67
CA ALA A 85 -14.29 1.75 -6.22
C ALA A 85 -14.34 3.19 -6.73
N ASP A 86 -15.39 3.55 -7.47
CA ASP A 86 -15.55 4.89 -8.09
C ASP A 86 -15.35 6.04 -7.11
N GLY A 87 -15.97 5.98 -5.94
CA GLY A 87 -15.91 7.05 -4.95
C GLY A 87 -14.48 7.27 -4.44
N PHE A 88 -13.80 6.22 -4.01
CA PHE A 88 -12.42 6.30 -3.53
C PHE A 88 -11.44 6.70 -4.63
N PHE A 89 -11.63 6.20 -5.85
CA PHE A 89 -10.82 6.63 -6.99
C PHE A 89 -10.93 8.15 -7.22
N GLN A 90 -12.14 8.72 -7.22
CA GLN A 90 -12.33 10.17 -7.40
C GLN A 90 -11.71 10.98 -6.26
N GLU A 91 -11.87 10.52 -5.00
CA GLU A 91 -11.25 11.15 -3.84
C GLU A 91 -9.72 11.07 -3.93
N ALA A 92 -9.14 9.94 -4.35
CA ALA A 92 -7.70 9.79 -4.52
C ALA A 92 -7.14 10.72 -5.62
N VAL A 93 -7.81 10.81 -6.76
CA VAL A 93 -7.42 11.75 -7.84
C VAL A 93 -7.44 13.19 -7.36
N GLN A 94 -8.48 13.59 -6.60
CA GLN A 94 -8.56 14.93 -6.02
C GLN A 94 -7.41 15.16 -5.03
N ASN A 95 -7.16 14.22 -4.11
CA ASN A 95 -6.05 14.31 -3.16
C ASN A 95 -4.67 14.42 -3.86
N VAL A 96 -4.46 13.71 -4.95
CA VAL A 96 -3.21 13.82 -5.76
C VAL A 96 -3.06 15.23 -6.34
N ALA A 97 -4.14 15.83 -6.81
CA ALA A 97 -4.13 17.18 -7.34
C ALA A 97 -3.88 18.22 -6.22
N ASP A 98 -4.60 18.10 -5.10
CA ASP A 98 -4.50 19.02 -3.96
C ASP A 98 -3.11 18.95 -3.28
N ALA A 99 -2.52 17.75 -3.24
CA ALA A 99 -1.15 17.53 -2.77
C ALA A 99 -0.07 18.00 -3.77
N GLU A 100 -0.43 18.40 -5.00
CA GLU A 100 0.52 18.83 -6.03
C GLU A 100 1.58 17.78 -6.39
N VAL A 101 1.19 16.49 -6.45
CA VAL A 101 2.09 15.37 -6.78
C VAL A 101 1.72 14.63 -8.07
N ALA A 102 0.88 15.19 -8.91
CA ALA A 102 0.40 14.57 -10.15
C ALA A 102 1.52 14.20 -11.16
N ASN A 103 2.72 14.74 -10.98
CA ASN A 103 3.90 14.39 -11.76
C ASN A 103 4.62 13.12 -11.25
N LEU A 104 4.29 12.65 -10.05
CA LEU A 104 4.89 11.47 -9.39
C LEU A 104 3.86 10.38 -9.10
N VAL A 105 2.60 10.75 -8.87
CA VAL A 105 1.54 9.83 -8.46
C VAL A 105 0.49 9.69 -9.55
N GLN A 106 0.18 8.45 -9.90
CA GLN A 106 -0.89 8.08 -10.82
C GLN A 106 -1.90 7.20 -10.07
N ILE A 107 -3.19 7.41 -10.31
CA ILE A 107 -4.25 6.55 -9.77
C ILE A 107 -4.91 5.81 -10.92
N GLU A 108 -4.94 4.48 -10.81
CA GLU A 108 -5.52 3.57 -11.78
C GLU A 108 -6.87 3.05 -11.31
N LYS A 109 -7.92 3.31 -12.09
CA LYS A 109 -9.27 2.78 -11.82
C LYS A 109 -9.44 1.41 -12.44
N ILE A 110 -9.04 0.38 -11.71
CA ILE A 110 -9.08 -0.99 -12.21
C ILE A 110 -9.18 -1.98 -11.03
N ALA A 111 -9.79 -3.15 -11.27
CA ALA A 111 -9.73 -4.25 -10.32
C ALA A 111 -8.29 -4.76 -10.19
N ALA A 112 -7.83 -5.00 -8.96
CA ALA A 112 -6.45 -5.33 -8.64
C ALA A 112 -5.91 -6.52 -9.46
N GLU A 113 -6.71 -7.58 -9.61
CA GLU A 113 -6.35 -8.79 -10.35
C GLU A 113 -6.31 -8.62 -11.88
N LYS A 114 -6.71 -7.46 -12.39
CA LYS A 114 -6.67 -7.10 -13.82
C LYS A 114 -5.59 -6.08 -14.14
N TYR A 115 -4.94 -5.53 -13.11
CA TYR A 115 -3.90 -4.53 -13.31
C TYR A 115 -2.63 -5.19 -13.85
N LEU A 116 -2.17 -4.73 -15.00
CA LEU A 116 -0.91 -5.18 -15.60
C LEU A 116 0.25 -4.41 -14.98
N VAL A 117 1.04 -5.09 -14.18
CA VAL A 117 2.16 -4.49 -13.43
C VAL A 117 3.25 -4.04 -14.41
N PRO A 118 3.64 -2.75 -14.40
CA PRO A 118 4.76 -2.24 -15.20
C PRO A 118 6.10 -2.92 -14.87
N GLU A 119 7.01 -2.96 -15.86
CA GLU A 119 8.31 -3.63 -15.73
C GLU A 119 9.37 -2.81 -14.98
N ASP A 120 9.03 -1.63 -14.52
CA ASP A 120 9.86 -0.75 -13.69
C ASP A 120 9.40 -0.70 -12.23
N VAL A 121 8.31 -1.36 -11.87
CA VAL A 121 7.83 -1.48 -10.49
C VAL A 121 8.80 -2.36 -9.69
N ASP A 122 9.25 -1.84 -8.54
CA ASP A 122 10.19 -2.51 -7.64
C ASP A 122 9.67 -2.65 -6.20
N VAL A 123 8.63 -1.92 -5.81
CA VAL A 123 7.98 -2.04 -4.49
C VAL A 123 6.47 -2.13 -4.66
N VAL A 124 5.87 -3.05 -3.93
CA VAL A 124 4.41 -3.25 -3.90
C VAL A 124 3.93 -3.22 -2.45
N TYR A 125 2.89 -2.45 -2.18
CA TYR A 125 2.34 -2.27 -0.84
C TYR A 125 0.92 -2.83 -0.74
N PHE A 126 0.62 -3.48 0.40
CA PHE A 126 -0.71 -3.97 0.74
C PHE A 126 -1.05 -3.70 2.20
N PHE A 127 -2.23 -3.18 2.45
CA PHE A 127 -2.88 -3.15 3.77
C PHE A 127 -4.21 -3.90 3.71
N ASN A 128 -4.14 -5.23 3.58
CA ASN A 128 -5.29 -6.13 3.53
C ASN A 128 -6.46 -5.62 2.66
N PRO A 129 -6.26 -5.27 1.39
CA PRO A 129 -7.30 -4.61 0.62
C PRO A 129 -8.43 -5.57 0.17
N PHE A 130 -8.17 -6.87 0.11
CA PHE A 130 -9.10 -7.85 -0.48
C PHE A 130 -8.88 -9.28 0.04
N SER A 131 -9.69 -10.22 -0.41
CA SER A 131 -9.58 -11.64 -0.02
C SER A 131 -8.31 -12.30 -0.56
N VAL A 132 -7.90 -13.42 0.05
CA VAL A 132 -6.73 -14.19 -0.40
C VAL A 132 -6.85 -14.70 -1.83
N GLU A 133 -8.07 -14.93 -2.34
CA GLU A 133 -8.32 -15.36 -3.71
C GLU A 133 -7.93 -14.26 -4.72
N ILE A 134 -8.23 -13.01 -4.41
CA ILE A 134 -7.80 -11.86 -5.22
C ILE A 134 -6.30 -11.67 -5.05
N PHE A 135 -5.78 -11.73 -3.82
CA PHE A 135 -4.35 -11.60 -3.53
C PHE A 135 -3.49 -12.57 -4.35
N LYS A 136 -3.89 -13.85 -4.43
CA LYS A 136 -3.21 -14.86 -5.25
C LYS A 136 -3.13 -14.46 -6.73
N LYS A 137 -4.22 -13.92 -7.28
CA LYS A 137 -4.23 -13.44 -8.67
C LYS A 137 -3.31 -12.23 -8.87
N VAL A 138 -3.27 -11.32 -7.90
CA VAL A 138 -2.38 -10.16 -7.94
C VAL A 138 -0.92 -10.61 -7.87
N VAL A 139 -0.57 -11.54 -6.98
CA VAL A 139 0.79 -12.09 -6.92
C VAL A 139 1.19 -12.76 -8.24
N ASN A 140 0.26 -13.46 -8.91
CA ASN A 140 0.54 -14.01 -10.24
C ASN A 140 0.84 -12.90 -11.28
N GLN A 141 0.14 -11.74 -11.22
CA GLN A 141 0.47 -10.58 -12.07
C GLN A 141 1.86 -9.99 -11.75
N LEU A 142 2.27 -10.02 -10.46
CA LEU A 142 3.62 -9.62 -10.06
C LEU A 142 4.67 -10.58 -10.64
N LEU A 143 4.44 -11.89 -10.53
CA LEU A 143 5.31 -12.92 -11.11
C LEU A 143 5.39 -12.79 -12.63
N ASP A 144 4.28 -12.58 -13.32
CA ASP A 144 4.26 -12.33 -14.77
C ASP A 144 5.10 -11.10 -15.14
N SER A 145 5.01 -10.00 -14.36
CA SER A 145 5.84 -8.82 -14.55
C SER A 145 7.32 -9.10 -14.26
N TYR A 146 7.60 -9.86 -13.20
CA TYR A 146 8.95 -10.27 -12.85
C TYR A 146 9.59 -11.10 -13.96
N TYR A 147 8.89 -12.09 -14.53
CA TYR A 147 9.41 -12.92 -15.61
C TYR A 147 9.53 -12.19 -16.96
N ARG A 148 8.71 -11.16 -17.21
CA ARG A 148 8.91 -10.32 -18.41
C ARG A 148 10.21 -9.52 -18.32
N LYS A 149 10.58 -9.06 -17.12
CA LYS A 149 11.82 -8.36 -16.84
C LYS A 149 12.28 -8.66 -15.42
N VAL A 150 13.24 -9.57 -15.31
CA VAL A 150 13.83 -9.96 -14.02
C VAL A 150 14.51 -8.75 -13.37
N ARG A 151 14.09 -8.45 -12.15
CA ARG A 151 14.59 -7.34 -11.33
C ARG A 151 14.26 -7.59 -9.86
N PRO A 152 14.99 -7.02 -8.90
CA PRO A 152 14.57 -7.07 -7.51
C PRO A 152 13.19 -6.40 -7.35
N MET A 153 12.25 -7.11 -6.72
CA MET A 153 10.94 -6.59 -6.34
C MET A 153 10.67 -6.90 -4.88
N ARG A 154 10.06 -5.98 -4.15
CA ARG A 154 9.66 -6.17 -2.76
C ARG A 154 8.16 -6.04 -2.57
N ILE A 155 7.61 -6.92 -1.75
CA ILE A 155 6.22 -6.89 -1.31
C ILE A 155 6.22 -6.49 0.16
N LEU A 156 5.58 -5.37 0.49
CA LEU A 156 5.37 -4.87 1.84
C LEU A 156 3.93 -5.19 2.25
N LEU A 157 3.75 -6.05 3.25
CA LEU A 157 2.45 -6.36 3.84
C LEU A 157 2.32 -5.67 5.19
N TYR A 158 1.54 -4.61 5.28
CA TYR A 158 1.18 -4.01 6.57
C TYR A 158 -0.03 -4.72 7.17
N TYR A 159 0.02 -4.97 8.49
CA TYR A 159 -1.01 -5.63 9.28
C TYR A 159 -1.46 -6.96 8.67
N PRO A 160 -0.53 -7.87 8.34
CA PRO A 160 -0.75 -8.97 7.40
C PRO A 160 -1.76 -9.99 7.90
N GLN A 161 -2.55 -10.55 6.99
CA GLN A 161 -3.37 -11.73 7.25
C GLN A 161 -2.51 -13.00 7.16
N ALA A 162 -2.82 -13.99 8.00
CA ALA A 162 -2.10 -15.27 8.01
C ALA A 162 -2.14 -15.98 6.64
N GLU A 163 -3.25 -15.87 5.93
CA GLU A 163 -3.45 -16.48 4.61
C GLU A 163 -2.55 -15.85 3.53
N TYR A 164 -2.28 -14.53 3.62
CA TYR A 164 -1.35 -13.84 2.73
C TYR A 164 0.08 -14.33 2.96
N ILE A 165 0.48 -14.37 4.24
CA ILE A 165 1.81 -14.86 4.65
C ILE A 165 2.00 -16.29 4.17
N ALA A 166 1.05 -17.19 4.50
CA ALA A 166 1.13 -18.60 4.13
C ALA A 166 1.23 -18.80 2.61
N TYR A 167 0.50 -17.99 1.84
CA TYR A 167 0.60 -18.05 0.39
C TYR A 167 1.96 -17.58 -0.13
N LEU A 168 2.46 -16.42 0.29
CA LEU A 168 3.77 -15.93 -0.15
C LEU A 168 4.90 -16.90 0.21
N MET A 169 4.85 -17.50 1.39
CA MET A 169 5.81 -18.53 1.82
C MET A 169 5.75 -19.82 0.98
N SER A 170 4.70 -20.03 0.20
CA SER A 170 4.55 -21.18 -0.70
C SER A 170 4.96 -20.90 -2.15
N VAL A 171 5.26 -19.64 -2.51
CA VAL A 171 5.69 -19.23 -3.85
C VAL A 171 7.21 -19.34 -3.94
N GLU A 172 7.71 -20.11 -4.90
CA GLU A 172 9.14 -20.44 -5.04
C GLU A 172 10.03 -19.21 -5.25
N GLU A 173 9.53 -18.22 -6.00
CA GLU A 173 10.24 -16.98 -6.33
C GLU A 173 10.25 -15.96 -5.20
N VAL A 174 9.48 -16.20 -4.14
CA VAL A 174 9.28 -15.25 -3.05
C VAL A 174 10.02 -15.71 -1.80
N THR A 175 10.82 -14.83 -1.22
CA THR A 175 11.56 -15.08 0.01
C THR A 175 11.22 -14.04 1.07
N PHE A 176 10.96 -14.46 2.31
CA PHE A 176 10.86 -13.54 3.44
C PHE A 176 12.21 -12.86 3.67
N GLU A 177 12.23 -11.52 3.75
CA GLU A 177 13.44 -10.73 3.93
C GLU A 177 13.57 -10.16 5.34
N ASP A 178 12.50 -9.49 5.81
CA ASP A 178 12.58 -8.69 7.02
C ASP A 178 11.18 -8.41 7.59
N GLU A 179 11.16 -7.90 8.82
CA GLU A 179 9.96 -7.45 9.52
C GLU A 179 10.22 -6.11 10.22
N ILE A 180 9.34 -5.15 10.01
CA ILE A 180 9.35 -3.88 10.72
C ILE A 180 8.29 -3.96 11.82
N ASP A 181 8.72 -4.01 13.08
CA ASP A 181 7.83 -3.94 14.22
C ASP A 181 7.21 -2.53 14.33
N CYS A 182 5.90 -2.48 14.44
CA CYS A 182 5.10 -1.26 14.61
C CYS A 182 4.25 -1.31 15.91
N SER A 183 4.44 -2.28 16.77
CA SER A 183 3.63 -2.49 17.98
C SER A 183 3.68 -1.30 18.94
N ASP A 184 4.84 -0.64 19.04
CA ASP A 184 5.05 0.55 19.89
C ASP A 184 4.33 1.82 19.38
N LEU A 185 3.78 1.79 18.17
CA LEU A 185 3.03 2.91 17.59
C LEU A 185 1.55 2.93 18.01
N PHE A 186 1.06 1.84 18.61
CA PHE A 186 -0.35 1.65 18.91
C PHE A 186 -0.54 1.16 20.34
N ASN A 187 -1.71 1.45 20.91
CA ASN A 187 -2.07 0.99 22.25
C ASN A 187 -2.68 -0.43 22.26
N GLU A 188 -2.92 -1.01 21.06
CA GLU A 188 -3.47 -2.36 20.92
C GLU A 188 -2.35 -3.39 20.97
N ASP A 189 -2.51 -4.39 21.83
CA ASP A 189 -1.60 -5.55 21.91
C ASP A 189 -2.01 -6.58 20.83
N THR A 190 -1.45 -6.42 19.63
CA THR A 190 -1.64 -7.37 18.53
C THR A 190 -0.31 -7.60 17.80
N ASP A 191 -0.02 -8.85 17.51
CA ASP A 191 1.14 -9.27 16.74
C ASP A 191 1.06 -8.88 15.24
N ARG A 192 -0.07 -8.30 14.80
CA ARG A 192 -0.27 -7.83 13.44
C ARG A 192 0.23 -6.42 13.19
N ASN A 193 0.52 -5.63 14.23
CA ASN A 193 1.10 -4.29 14.11
C ASN A 193 2.54 -4.34 13.61
N ARG A 194 2.74 -4.79 12.38
CA ARG A 194 4.03 -4.95 11.72
C ARG A 194 3.91 -4.83 10.21
N VAL A 195 5.03 -4.55 9.55
CA VAL A 195 5.17 -4.67 8.10
C VAL A 195 6.08 -5.84 7.81
N MET A 196 5.59 -6.86 7.12
CA MET A 196 6.41 -7.97 6.63
C MET A 196 6.90 -7.70 5.22
N LEU A 197 8.16 -7.98 4.98
CA LEU A 197 8.84 -7.77 3.71
C LEU A 197 9.19 -9.10 3.06
N PHE A 198 8.80 -9.22 1.80
CA PHE A 198 9.15 -10.36 0.96
C PHE A 198 9.82 -9.86 -0.32
N GLY A 199 10.85 -10.57 -0.78
CA GLY A 199 11.60 -10.24 -1.99
C GLY A 199 11.44 -11.27 -3.10
N MET A 200 11.53 -10.81 -4.35
CA MET A 200 11.73 -11.62 -5.56
C MET A 200 13.04 -11.18 -6.21
N TYR A 201 13.94 -12.13 -6.54
CA TYR A 201 15.30 -11.88 -7.07
C TYR A 201 15.62 -12.74 -8.29
#